data_11468ef68a77c8ec8323da03839f4be5
#
_entry.id   11468ef68a77c8ec8323da03839f4be5
#
_cell.length_a   1.000
_cell.length_b   1.000
_cell.length_c   1.000
_cell.angle_alpha   90.00
_cell.angle_beta   90.00
_cell.angle_gamma   90.00
#
_symmetry.space_group_name_H-M   'P 1'
#
loop_
_entity.id
_entity.type
_entity.pdbx_description
1 polymer ?
#
loop_
_entity_poly.entity_id
_entity_poly.type
_entity_poly.pdbx_seq_one_letter_code
_entity_poly.pdbx_strand_id
1 'polypeptide(L)'
;MHQITEAHARELAKQAQRKDDLRAAIESDLVGVHRILFEAGCGHGHWLTDFAEANPETLCVGIDLISWRIRKGNDKKAKRGLKNLHFYKAELGEFLEVLPKSISFERTVLLFPDPWPKARHHRRRMVQPGFLSEVAGRTDRGGEFCFRSDDRPYYDWTVECLNEHAEWQVDESAPWPYESETYFQSLMDE
;
A
#
# COMPACT_ATOMS: atom_id res chain seq x y z
N MET A 1 -22.54 -12.11 -28.22
CA MET A 1 -22.03 -12.67 -26.94
C MET A 1 -20.65 -13.23 -27.20
N HIS A 2 -19.59 -12.59 -26.66
CA HIS A 2 -18.24 -13.16 -26.75
C HIS A 2 -18.19 -14.37 -25.83
N GLN A 3 -17.92 -15.56 -26.37
CA GLN A 3 -17.67 -16.76 -25.56
C GLN A 3 -16.37 -16.53 -24.76
N ILE A 4 -16.48 -16.59 -23.45
CA ILE A 4 -15.31 -16.60 -22.53
C ILE A 4 -14.53 -17.87 -22.83
N THR A 5 -13.26 -17.76 -23.18
CA THR A 5 -12.41 -18.93 -23.40
C THR A 5 -12.18 -19.68 -22.06
N GLU A 6 -11.97 -21.00 -22.10
CA GLU A 6 -11.70 -21.79 -20.89
C GLU A 6 -10.50 -21.24 -20.09
N ALA A 7 -9.47 -20.75 -20.79
CA ALA A 7 -8.29 -20.13 -20.15
C ALA A 7 -8.68 -18.87 -19.35
N HIS A 8 -9.55 -18.04 -19.93
CA HIS A 8 -10.05 -16.83 -19.26
C HIS A 8 -10.93 -17.17 -18.05
N ALA A 9 -11.82 -18.18 -18.20
CA ALA A 9 -12.64 -18.65 -17.08
C ALA A 9 -11.79 -19.19 -15.92
N ARG A 10 -10.73 -19.94 -16.21
CA ARG A 10 -9.77 -20.41 -15.18
C ARG A 10 -9.04 -19.28 -14.49
N GLU A 11 -8.65 -18.22 -15.21
CA GLU A 11 -7.98 -17.06 -14.60
C GLU A 11 -8.95 -16.27 -13.69
N LEU A 12 -10.19 -16.06 -14.12
CA LEU A 12 -11.23 -15.44 -13.29
C LEU A 12 -11.48 -16.25 -12.00
N ALA A 13 -11.54 -17.59 -12.10
CA ALA A 13 -11.71 -18.45 -10.94
C ALA A 13 -10.54 -18.35 -9.95
N LYS A 14 -9.30 -18.30 -10.45
CA LYS A 14 -8.10 -18.06 -9.60
C LYS A 14 -8.12 -16.70 -8.93
N GLN A 15 -8.55 -15.67 -9.65
CA GLN A 15 -8.67 -14.33 -9.08
C GLN A 15 -9.73 -14.28 -7.98
N ALA A 16 -10.90 -14.90 -8.21
CA ALA A 16 -11.94 -15.00 -7.20
C ALA A 16 -11.43 -15.72 -5.93
N GLN A 17 -10.76 -16.86 -6.10
CA GLN A 17 -10.19 -17.59 -4.97
C GLN A 17 -9.16 -16.76 -4.19
N ARG A 18 -8.25 -16.04 -4.88
CA ARG A 18 -7.28 -15.14 -4.22
C ARG A 18 -7.98 -14.06 -3.38
N LYS A 19 -9.06 -13.47 -3.91
CA LYS A 19 -9.83 -12.45 -3.18
C LYS A 19 -10.56 -13.04 -1.97
N ASP A 20 -11.10 -14.25 -2.10
CA ASP A 20 -11.78 -14.93 -0.99
C ASP A 20 -10.78 -15.30 0.12
N ASP A 21 -9.62 -15.84 -0.23
CA ASP A 21 -8.54 -16.15 0.73
C ASP A 21 -8.05 -14.87 1.43
N LEU A 22 -7.86 -13.78 0.67
CA LEU A 22 -7.44 -12.48 1.21
C LEU A 22 -8.51 -11.89 2.14
N ARG A 23 -9.78 -11.96 1.76
CA ARG A 23 -10.91 -11.50 2.59
C ARG A 23 -10.94 -12.26 3.91
N ALA A 24 -10.85 -13.58 3.88
CA ALA A 24 -10.87 -14.42 5.07
C ALA A 24 -9.71 -14.11 6.02
N ALA A 25 -8.50 -13.87 5.48
CA ALA A 25 -7.34 -13.46 6.27
C ALA A 25 -7.55 -12.10 6.93
N ILE A 26 -8.01 -11.09 6.17
CA ILE A 26 -8.27 -9.74 6.68
C ILE A 26 -9.36 -9.76 7.77
N GLU A 27 -10.46 -10.46 7.54
CA GLU A 27 -11.56 -10.57 8.51
C GLU A 27 -11.12 -11.28 9.79
N SER A 28 -10.21 -12.26 9.71
CA SER A 28 -9.64 -12.92 10.88
C SER A 28 -8.65 -12.03 11.64
N ASP A 29 -7.77 -11.34 10.93
CA ASP A 29 -6.67 -10.59 11.53
C ASP A 29 -7.10 -9.22 12.08
N LEU A 30 -8.13 -8.60 11.47
CA LEU A 30 -8.56 -7.23 11.73
C LEU A 30 -9.92 -7.15 12.46
N VAL A 31 -10.24 -8.14 13.28
CA VAL A 31 -11.48 -8.15 14.07
C VAL A 31 -11.54 -6.93 15.00
N GLY A 32 -12.63 -6.14 14.90
CA GLY A 32 -12.85 -4.96 15.74
C GLY A 32 -11.95 -3.76 15.39
N VAL A 33 -11.19 -3.86 14.31
CA VAL A 33 -10.38 -2.74 13.81
C VAL A 33 -11.23 -1.81 12.98
N HIS A 34 -11.05 -0.50 13.20
CA HIS A 34 -11.74 0.56 12.45
C HIS A 34 -10.78 1.47 11.70
N ARG A 35 -9.49 1.47 12.05
CA ARG A 35 -8.51 2.43 11.55
C ARG A 35 -7.14 1.79 11.45
N ILE A 36 -6.46 2.03 10.34
CA ILE A 36 -5.12 1.48 10.07
C ILE A 36 -4.19 2.53 9.46
N LEU A 37 -2.88 2.33 9.66
CA LEU A 37 -1.85 2.86 8.78
C LEU A 37 -1.61 1.83 7.67
N PHE A 38 -1.70 2.27 6.43
CA PHE A 38 -1.60 1.40 5.25
C PHE A 38 -0.37 1.72 4.42
N GLU A 39 0.49 0.74 4.13
CA GLU A 39 1.61 0.87 3.19
C GLU A 39 1.33 0.10 1.91
N ALA A 40 1.17 0.83 0.80
CA ALA A 40 0.99 0.25 -0.53
C ALA A 40 2.36 -0.07 -1.14
N GLY A 41 2.58 -1.32 -1.56
CA GLY A 41 3.87 -1.76 -2.10
C GLY A 41 4.97 -1.83 -1.03
N CYS A 42 4.67 -2.42 0.13
CA CYS A 42 5.57 -2.44 1.30
C CYS A 42 6.90 -3.20 1.10
N GLY A 43 7.10 -3.85 -0.04
CA GLY A 43 8.31 -4.60 -0.32
C GLY A 43 8.60 -5.66 0.75
N HIS A 44 9.80 -5.62 1.32
CA HIS A 44 10.20 -6.51 2.42
C HIS A 44 9.69 -6.07 3.80
N GLY A 45 8.89 -5.01 3.86
CA GLY A 45 8.30 -4.50 5.08
C GLY A 45 9.29 -3.87 6.07
N HIS A 46 10.43 -3.31 5.60
CA HIS A 46 11.43 -2.71 6.49
C HIS A 46 10.84 -1.53 7.24
N TRP A 47 10.42 -0.51 6.49
CA TRP A 47 9.87 0.72 7.07
C TRP A 47 8.66 0.44 7.97
N LEU A 48 7.70 -0.35 7.48
CA LEU A 48 6.47 -0.63 8.22
C LEU A 48 6.72 -1.44 9.50
N THR A 49 7.73 -2.32 9.50
CA THR A 49 8.12 -3.07 10.70
C THR A 49 8.73 -2.16 11.75
N ASP A 50 9.62 -1.23 11.34
CA ASP A 50 10.25 -0.28 12.24
C ASP A 50 9.24 0.73 12.79
N PHE A 51 8.31 1.20 11.92
CA PHE A 51 7.20 2.06 12.33
C PHE A 51 6.30 1.37 13.36
N ALA A 52 5.87 0.13 13.09
CA ALA A 52 4.98 -0.62 13.97
C ALA A 52 5.60 -0.90 15.35
N GLU A 53 6.91 -1.16 15.40
CA GLU A 53 7.65 -1.35 16.66
C GLU A 53 7.70 -0.06 17.49
N ALA A 54 7.92 1.09 16.83
CA ALA A 54 7.95 2.40 17.48
C ALA A 54 6.55 2.94 17.87
N ASN A 55 5.48 2.40 17.25
CA ASN A 55 4.11 2.87 17.44
C ASN A 55 3.15 1.70 17.78
N PRO A 56 3.27 1.08 18.95
CA PRO A 56 2.53 -0.13 19.30
C PRO A 56 1.01 0.01 19.30
N GLU A 57 0.50 1.24 19.44
CA GLU A 57 -0.95 1.54 19.44
C GLU A 57 -1.52 1.71 18.02
N THR A 58 -0.67 1.83 17.00
CA THR A 58 -1.10 1.97 15.61
C THR A 58 -1.13 0.61 14.93
N LEU A 59 -2.28 0.21 14.41
CA LEU A 59 -2.35 -0.99 13.59
C LEU A 59 -1.86 -0.72 12.18
N CYS A 60 -0.87 -1.48 11.74
CA CYS A 60 -0.18 -1.33 10.48
C CYS A 60 -0.53 -2.47 9.51
N VAL A 61 -0.83 -2.12 8.27
CA VAL A 61 -1.10 -3.08 7.20
C VAL A 61 -0.25 -2.76 5.98
N GLY A 62 0.50 -3.73 5.49
CA GLY A 62 1.29 -3.61 4.27
C GLY A 62 0.88 -4.63 3.21
N ILE A 63 0.86 -4.21 1.95
CA ILE A 63 0.65 -5.12 0.81
C ILE A 63 1.80 -5.06 -0.19
N ASP A 64 2.09 -6.20 -0.83
CA ASP A 64 2.98 -6.30 -1.99
C ASP A 64 2.52 -7.46 -2.89
N LEU A 65 2.81 -7.36 -4.19
CA LEU A 65 2.49 -8.40 -5.18
C LEU A 65 3.36 -9.65 -5.04
N ILE A 66 4.56 -9.50 -4.48
CA ILE A 66 5.60 -10.51 -4.50
C ILE A 66 5.60 -11.34 -3.21
N SER A 67 5.19 -12.60 -3.31
CA SER A 67 5.03 -13.52 -2.16
C SER A 67 6.26 -13.63 -1.25
N TRP A 68 7.48 -13.66 -1.83
CA TRP A 68 8.68 -13.80 -1.03
C TRP A 68 9.01 -12.54 -0.22
N ARG A 69 8.64 -11.34 -0.72
CA ARG A 69 8.76 -10.07 0.01
C ARG A 69 7.84 -10.09 1.23
N ILE A 70 6.58 -10.45 1.04
CA ILE A 70 5.60 -10.60 2.13
C ILE A 70 6.06 -11.61 3.17
N ARG A 71 6.63 -12.75 2.75
CA ARG A 71 7.21 -13.72 3.68
C ARG A 71 8.33 -13.09 4.52
N LYS A 72 9.24 -12.32 3.91
CA LYS A 72 10.31 -11.59 4.62
C LYS A 72 9.77 -10.55 5.61
N GLY A 73 8.69 -9.85 5.27
CA GLY A 73 7.97 -8.96 6.19
C GLY A 73 7.43 -9.73 7.40
N ASN A 74 6.75 -10.86 7.14
CA ASN A 74 6.20 -11.72 8.21
C ASN A 74 7.30 -12.34 9.09
N ASP A 75 8.46 -12.72 8.52
CA ASP A 75 9.61 -13.19 9.30
C ASP A 75 10.11 -12.10 10.27
N LYS A 76 10.18 -10.84 9.83
CA LYS A 76 10.56 -9.69 10.68
C LYS A 76 9.52 -9.44 11.78
N LYS A 77 8.23 -9.40 11.42
CA LYS A 77 7.12 -9.30 12.37
C LYS A 77 7.24 -10.35 13.46
N ALA A 78 7.41 -11.61 13.08
CA ALA A 78 7.52 -12.73 14.01
C ALA A 78 8.77 -12.59 14.90
N LYS A 79 9.94 -12.27 14.33
CA LYS A 79 11.20 -12.07 15.06
C LYS A 79 11.11 -10.98 16.13
N ARG A 80 10.34 -9.91 15.85
CA ARG A 80 10.16 -8.78 16.79
C ARG A 80 8.92 -8.95 17.68
N GLY A 81 8.11 -9.99 17.49
CA GLY A 81 6.91 -10.26 18.28
C GLY A 81 5.78 -9.24 18.09
N LEU A 82 5.75 -8.55 16.94
CA LEU A 82 4.78 -7.47 16.69
C LEU A 82 3.39 -8.04 16.45
N LYS A 83 2.39 -7.51 17.16
CA LYS A 83 0.99 -7.90 17.03
C LYS A 83 0.17 -6.88 16.25
N ASN A 84 0.65 -5.65 16.18
CA ASN A 84 0.02 -4.51 15.50
C ASN A 84 0.46 -4.36 14.04
N LEU A 85 0.90 -5.43 13.38
CA LEU A 85 1.43 -5.41 12.02
C LEU A 85 0.93 -6.60 11.23
N HIS A 86 0.39 -6.37 10.03
CA HIS A 86 -0.05 -7.42 9.12
C HIS A 86 0.46 -7.17 7.71
N PHE A 87 0.89 -8.24 7.04
CA PHE A 87 1.35 -8.19 5.65
C PHE A 87 0.54 -9.16 4.80
N TYR A 88 -0.02 -8.65 3.69
CA TYR A 88 -0.78 -9.46 2.75
C TYR A 88 -0.18 -9.41 1.35
N LYS A 89 -0.15 -10.57 0.68
CA LYS A 89 0.10 -10.61 -0.75
C LYS A 89 -1.17 -10.20 -1.46
N ALA A 90 -1.18 -9.00 -2.02
CA ALA A 90 -2.34 -8.49 -2.73
C ALA A 90 -1.95 -7.49 -3.81
N GLU A 91 -2.75 -7.43 -4.84
CA GLU A 91 -2.84 -6.29 -5.74
C GLU A 91 -3.71 -5.22 -5.05
N LEU A 92 -3.39 -3.94 -5.27
CA LEU A 92 -4.04 -2.84 -4.55
C LEU A 92 -5.57 -2.84 -4.73
N GLY A 93 -6.06 -2.96 -5.96
CA GLY A 93 -7.49 -2.97 -6.23
C GLY A 93 -8.18 -4.17 -5.58
N GLU A 94 -7.56 -5.38 -5.61
CA GLU A 94 -8.08 -6.56 -4.91
C GLU A 94 -8.15 -6.33 -3.39
N PHE A 95 -7.12 -5.70 -2.81
CA PHE A 95 -7.09 -5.36 -1.37
C PHE A 95 -8.21 -4.37 -1.00
N LEU A 96 -8.33 -3.27 -1.74
CA LEU A 96 -9.35 -2.25 -1.48
C LEU A 96 -10.78 -2.78 -1.66
N GLU A 97 -10.98 -3.71 -2.60
CA GLU A 97 -12.27 -4.36 -2.83
C GLU A 97 -12.70 -5.25 -1.66
N VAL A 98 -11.75 -6.02 -1.07
CA VAL A 98 -12.07 -6.98 -0.02
C VAL A 98 -11.96 -6.41 1.40
N LEU A 99 -11.25 -5.29 1.58
CA LEU A 99 -11.13 -4.62 2.87
C LEU A 99 -12.52 -4.19 3.39
N PRO A 100 -12.93 -4.57 4.60
CA PRO A 100 -14.19 -4.14 5.18
C PRO A 100 -14.39 -2.63 5.10
N LYS A 101 -15.59 -2.19 4.72
CA LYS A 101 -15.90 -0.75 4.60
C LYS A 101 -15.88 0.01 5.93
N SER A 102 -15.91 -0.72 7.04
CA SER A 102 -15.77 -0.16 8.40
C SER A 102 -14.33 0.18 8.77
N ILE A 103 -13.35 -0.22 7.95
CA ILE A 103 -11.93 0.09 8.16
C ILE A 103 -11.55 1.27 7.28
N SER A 104 -11.07 2.33 7.91
CA SER A 104 -10.54 3.53 7.27
C SER A 104 -9.02 3.63 7.40
N PHE A 105 -8.43 4.49 6.57
CA PHE A 105 -7.00 4.80 6.63
C PHE A 105 -6.79 6.09 7.43
N GLU A 106 -6.03 5.99 8.51
CA GLU A 106 -5.45 7.13 9.18
C GLU A 106 -4.36 7.76 8.32
N ARG A 107 -3.56 6.89 7.73
CA ARG A 107 -2.45 7.27 6.87
C ARG A 107 -2.22 6.20 5.81
N THR A 108 -2.01 6.64 4.58
CA THR A 108 -1.50 5.80 3.50
C THR A 108 -0.07 6.21 3.18
N VAL A 109 0.83 5.24 3.09
CA VAL A 109 2.25 5.45 2.78
C VAL A 109 2.59 4.74 1.48
N LEU A 110 3.33 5.42 0.61
CA LEU A 110 3.85 4.89 -0.65
C LEU A 110 5.33 5.29 -0.80
N LEU A 111 6.22 4.32 -0.66
CA LEU A 111 7.66 4.52 -0.65
C LEU A 111 8.32 3.97 -1.91
N PHE A 112 9.05 4.83 -2.62
CA PHE A 112 9.90 4.49 -3.75
C PHE A 112 9.23 3.52 -4.76
N PRO A 113 7.99 3.82 -5.20
CA PRO A 113 7.33 3.00 -6.19
C PRO A 113 8.03 3.08 -7.54
N ASP A 114 7.87 2.05 -8.39
CA ASP A 114 8.47 1.99 -9.72
C ASP A 114 8.15 3.25 -10.54
N PRO A 115 9.17 4.05 -10.96
CA PRO A 115 8.95 5.36 -11.57
C PRO A 115 8.47 5.31 -13.02
N TRP A 116 8.69 4.18 -13.72
CA TRP A 116 8.33 4.00 -15.14
C TRP A 116 8.76 5.18 -16.01
N PRO A 117 10.08 5.43 -16.21
CA PRO A 117 10.60 6.70 -16.74
C PRO A 117 10.19 7.00 -18.18
N LYS A 118 9.82 5.99 -18.98
CA LYS A 118 9.36 6.21 -20.37
C LYS A 118 7.91 6.69 -20.38
N ALA A 119 7.61 7.82 -21.03
CA ALA A 119 6.28 8.43 -21.10
C ALA A 119 5.15 7.43 -21.44
N ARG A 120 5.38 6.51 -22.42
CA ARG A 120 4.42 5.45 -22.77
C ARG A 120 4.08 4.50 -21.62
N HIS A 121 4.88 4.48 -20.54
CA HIS A 121 4.71 3.63 -19.36
C HIS A 121 4.12 4.38 -18.15
N HIS A 122 3.95 5.70 -18.19
CA HIS A 122 3.42 6.48 -17.06
C HIS A 122 2.07 5.96 -16.57
N ARG A 123 1.25 5.37 -17.45
CA ARG A 123 -0.01 4.68 -17.08
C ARG A 123 0.18 3.50 -16.10
N ARG A 124 1.44 3.03 -15.88
CA ARG A 124 1.80 1.96 -14.94
C ARG A 124 2.22 2.50 -13.57
N ARG A 125 2.43 3.80 -13.45
CA ARG A 125 2.71 4.44 -12.17
C ARG A 125 1.55 4.16 -11.23
N MET A 126 1.84 3.88 -9.96
CA MET A 126 0.80 3.59 -8.97
C MET A 126 -0.07 4.82 -8.72
N VAL A 127 0.56 6.00 -8.62
CA VAL A 127 -0.20 7.25 -8.47
C VAL A 127 -0.84 7.63 -9.80
N GLN A 128 -2.16 7.46 -9.83
CA GLN A 128 -3.07 7.84 -10.90
C GLN A 128 -4.30 8.49 -10.25
N PRO A 129 -5.11 9.30 -10.96
CA PRO A 129 -6.32 9.89 -10.38
C PRO A 129 -7.25 8.85 -9.74
N GLY A 130 -7.43 7.68 -10.38
CA GLY A 130 -8.24 6.59 -9.83
C GLY A 130 -7.71 6.05 -8.49
N PHE A 131 -6.39 5.84 -8.38
CA PHE A 131 -5.75 5.44 -7.12
C PHE A 131 -5.99 6.47 -6.02
N LEU A 132 -5.80 7.76 -6.33
CA LEU A 132 -6.01 8.84 -5.35
C LEU A 132 -7.46 8.91 -4.88
N SER A 133 -8.43 8.71 -5.79
CA SER A 133 -9.86 8.66 -5.44
C SER A 133 -10.20 7.45 -4.56
N GLU A 134 -9.65 6.27 -4.87
CA GLU A 134 -9.88 5.06 -4.06
C GLU A 134 -9.29 5.20 -2.66
N VAL A 135 -8.08 5.76 -2.54
CA VAL A 135 -7.44 6.01 -1.25
C VAL A 135 -8.20 7.09 -0.48
N ALA A 136 -8.58 8.21 -1.12
CA ALA A 136 -9.37 9.26 -0.49
C ALA A 136 -10.69 8.72 0.08
N GLY A 137 -11.41 7.88 -0.69
CA GLY A 137 -12.65 7.26 -0.27
C GLY A 137 -12.54 6.31 0.94
N ARG A 138 -11.31 5.95 1.32
CA ARG A 138 -10.98 5.12 2.49
C ARG A 138 -10.27 5.89 3.59
N THR A 139 -9.84 7.12 3.32
CA THR A 139 -9.08 7.94 4.29
C THR A 139 -10.02 8.74 5.17
N ASP A 140 -9.77 8.74 6.47
CA ASP A 140 -10.49 9.57 7.42
C ASP A 140 -10.28 11.05 7.11
N ARG A 141 -11.25 11.88 7.50
CA ARG A 141 -11.09 13.33 7.39
C ARG A 141 -9.88 13.80 8.22
N GLY A 142 -8.92 14.42 7.56
CA GLY A 142 -7.64 14.81 8.15
C GLY A 142 -6.60 13.70 8.16
N GLY A 143 -6.89 12.55 7.55
CA GLY A 143 -5.89 11.51 7.29
C GLY A 143 -4.92 11.93 6.18
N GLU A 144 -3.81 11.23 6.07
CA GLU A 144 -2.67 11.64 5.24
C GLU A 144 -2.33 10.62 4.16
N PHE A 145 -1.86 11.12 3.01
CA PHE A 145 -1.15 10.32 2.00
C PHE A 145 0.30 10.78 1.95
N CYS A 146 1.21 9.90 2.38
CA CYS A 146 2.64 10.18 2.45
C CYS A 146 3.36 9.50 1.28
N PHE A 147 4.07 10.29 0.47
CA PHE A 147 4.75 9.81 -0.72
C PHE A 147 6.23 10.18 -0.72
N ARG A 148 7.11 9.22 -1.02
CA ARG A 148 8.53 9.44 -1.31
C ARG A 148 8.93 8.76 -2.60
N SER A 149 9.77 9.44 -3.39
CA SER A 149 10.38 8.91 -4.61
C SER A 149 11.79 9.48 -4.75
N ASP A 150 12.72 8.67 -5.24
CA ASP A 150 14.06 9.05 -5.69
C ASP A 150 14.06 9.54 -7.15
N ASP A 151 12.96 9.33 -7.88
CA ASP A 151 12.75 9.83 -9.25
C ASP A 151 12.01 11.16 -9.23
N ARG A 152 12.72 12.26 -9.50
CA ARG A 152 12.15 13.62 -9.50
C ARG A 152 10.97 13.76 -10.47
N PRO A 153 11.00 13.26 -11.71
CA PRO A 153 9.84 13.30 -12.60
C PRO A 153 8.60 12.57 -12.08
N TYR A 154 8.77 11.51 -11.29
CA TYR A 154 7.63 10.83 -10.68
C TYR A 154 7.11 11.61 -9.47
N TYR A 155 8.00 12.23 -8.69
CA TYR A 155 7.58 13.10 -7.60
C TYR A 155 6.73 14.27 -8.13
N ASP A 156 7.22 15.00 -9.14
CA ASP A 156 6.52 16.13 -9.74
C ASP A 156 5.16 15.71 -10.32
N TRP A 157 5.10 14.57 -11.02
CA TRP A 157 3.85 13.95 -11.47
C TRP A 157 2.87 13.69 -10.33
N THR A 158 3.34 13.19 -9.20
CA THR A 158 2.49 12.89 -8.05
C THR A 158 1.91 14.15 -7.43
N VAL A 159 2.74 15.19 -7.27
CA VAL A 159 2.30 16.50 -6.78
C VAL A 159 1.27 17.13 -7.74
N GLU A 160 1.48 17.01 -9.05
CA GLU A 160 0.54 17.49 -10.06
C GLU A 160 -0.82 16.76 -9.94
N CYS A 161 -0.81 15.43 -9.89
CA CYS A 161 -2.03 14.64 -9.69
C CYS A 161 -2.78 14.98 -8.39
N LEU A 162 -2.05 15.24 -7.30
CA LEU A 162 -2.64 15.62 -6.02
C LEU A 162 -3.26 17.03 -6.07
N ASN A 163 -2.59 17.99 -6.70
CA ASN A 163 -3.09 19.36 -6.85
C ASN A 163 -4.35 19.45 -7.73
N GLU A 164 -4.49 18.52 -8.67
CA GLU A 164 -5.69 18.42 -9.52
C GLU A 164 -6.85 17.67 -8.82
N HIS A 165 -6.59 16.98 -7.71
CA HIS A 165 -7.58 16.15 -7.02
C HIS A 165 -8.34 16.94 -5.95
N ALA A 166 -9.67 16.94 -5.99
CA ALA A 166 -10.52 17.77 -5.14
C ALA A 166 -10.44 17.47 -3.64
N GLU A 167 -10.04 16.24 -3.26
CA GLU A 167 -10.06 15.76 -1.88
C GLU A 167 -8.68 15.80 -1.21
N TRP A 168 -7.60 16.14 -1.95
CA TRP A 168 -6.25 16.23 -1.43
C TRP A 168 -5.74 17.66 -1.41
N GLN A 169 -4.98 17.97 -0.37
CA GLN A 169 -4.21 19.22 -0.24
C GLN A 169 -2.74 18.85 -0.02
N VAL A 170 -1.87 19.34 -0.90
CA VAL A 170 -0.43 19.09 -0.77
C VAL A 170 0.18 19.97 0.31
N ASP A 171 0.95 19.36 1.20
CA ASP A 171 1.80 20.04 2.17
C ASP A 171 3.22 19.45 2.11
N GLU A 172 4.09 20.08 1.31
CA GLU A 172 5.49 19.66 1.17
C GLU A 172 6.35 19.97 2.42
N SER A 173 5.82 20.75 3.37
CA SER A 173 6.50 21.08 4.63
C SER A 173 6.19 20.12 5.76
N ALA A 174 5.20 19.24 5.59
CA ALA A 174 4.81 18.27 6.61
C ALA A 174 5.98 17.33 6.95
N PRO A 175 6.25 17.08 8.23
CA PRO A 175 7.29 16.15 8.63
C PRO A 175 6.94 14.73 8.18
N TRP A 176 7.95 13.97 7.80
CA TRP A 176 7.75 12.56 7.50
C TRP A 176 7.29 11.81 8.77
N PRO A 177 6.30 10.90 8.67
CA PRO A 177 5.68 10.28 9.85
C PRO A 177 6.64 9.46 10.71
N TYR A 178 7.70 8.93 10.13
CA TYR A 178 8.72 8.17 10.86
C TYR A 178 9.98 8.04 10.00
N GLU A 179 11.08 8.59 10.48
CA GLU A 179 12.38 8.45 9.82
C GLU A 179 13.02 7.11 10.24
N SER A 180 12.99 6.14 9.34
CA SER A 180 13.82 4.96 9.38
C SER A 180 14.62 4.86 8.10
N GLU A 181 15.81 4.29 8.19
CA GLU A 181 16.60 3.99 7.01
C GLU A 181 15.86 2.96 6.15
N THR A 182 15.41 3.38 4.96
CA THR A 182 14.80 2.44 4.03
C THR A 182 15.86 1.55 3.41
N TYR A 183 15.49 0.35 2.96
CA TYR A 183 16.42 -0.56 2.28
C TYR A 183 17.16 0.11 1.11
N PHE A 184 16.50 1.02 0.39
CA PHE A 184 17.13 1.76 -0.70
C PHE A 184 18.11 2.84 -0.20
N GLN A 185 17.84 3.47 0.92
CA GLN A 185 18.78 4.43 1.53
C GLN A 185 20.05 3.71 2.01
N SER A 186 19.92 2.55 2.67
CA SER A 186 21.08 1.76 3.11
C SER A 186 21.97 1.26 1.96
N LEU A 187 21.41 1.08 0.75
CA LEU A 187 22.20 0.70 -0.43
C LEU A 187 22.92 1.88 -1.11
N MET A 188 22.52 3.11 -0.82
CA MET A 188 23.15 4.31 -1.41
C MET A 188 24.29 4.86 -0.56
N ASP A 189 24.41 4.41 0.69
CA ASP A 189 25.46 4.80 1.64
C ASP A 189 26.66 3.82 1.63
N GLU A 190 26.64 2.74 0.82
CA GLU A 190 27.75 1.84 0.49
C GLU A 190 28.45 2.23 -0.83
#